data_b2907cbeca73fc8a30a892e1e21ef209
#
_entry.id   b2907cbeca73fc8a30a892e1e21ef209
#
_cell.length_a   1.000
_cell.length_b   1.000
_cell.length_c   1.000
_cell.angle_alpha   90.00
_cell.angle_beta   90.00
_cell.angle_gamma   90.00
#
_symmetry.space_group_name_H-M   'P 1'
#
loop_
_entity.id
_entity.type
_entity.pdbx_description
1 polymer ?
#
loop_
_entity_poly.entity_id
_entity_poly.type
_entity_poly.pdbx_seq_one_letter_code
_entity_poly.pdbx_strand_id
1 'polypeptide(L)'
;MIFEILSIVIGLYLFMIMYFHYKYPEIRWDWDTIQADKVEFPPTFIWGTATAAHQVEGNCINNWSVFEKASKANGEPNIKDSQQSGLACDHWNRYPEDISLIKKLGVSHYRFSVEWSKIQPEHDVFDEHVLSHYSKMIDTLIENDITPVLTLHHFTHPIWFDRMGAFEKEENIQIFISFCERVFKEYSSKVSYWCTINEPGVVATQGYFSGMFPPGKKDSQLSAVVLKNLLDAHVKVYHALKKMENGPQVKIGLVKNINQFEPWRRWHLLDWVISNRVNHFYNDSTIDFLRTGIYKIRIPGLAWISHKNVNAIGSTDFFGLNYYSHNHLKMQFLPKEPFIMKYPDGDILTDMPYTIYGEGLYRAIESVSVLNVPIIITENGVADARDDRRKLYIQHYLYAVSKAVEDGFDIHGYFYWSLMDNFEWAFGYDMKFGLYEVDYISQKRTLRKGSQAFIDIVKG
;
A
#
# COMPACT_ATOMS: atom_id res chain seq x y z
N MET A 1 10.69 -53.31 -4.94
CA MET A 1 10.30 -52.29 -5.93
C MET A 1 9.21 -51.33 -5.42
N ILE A 2 7.97 -51.76 -5.07
CA ILE A 2 6.90 -50.83 -4.59
C ILE A 2 7.29 -50.14 -3.27
N PHE A 3 7.81 -50.89 -2.29
CA PHE A 3 8.29 -50.34 -1.01
C PHE A 3 9.46 -49.37 -1.17
N GLU A 4 10.39 -49.66 -2.05
CA GLU A 4 11.52 -48.80 -2.35
C GLU A 4 11.06 -47.47 -3.01
N ILE A 5 10.16 -47.57 -3.99
CA ILE A 5 9.55 -46.37 -4.62
C ILE A 5 8.80 -45.53 -3.59
N LEU A 6 8.00 -46.15 -2.73
CA LEU A 6 7.27 -45.47 -1.67
C LEU A 6 8.20 -44.79 -0.68
N SER A 7 9.28 -45.47 -0.27
CA SER A 7 10.30 -44.89 0.63
C SER A 7 11.01 -43.69 0.00
N ILE A 8 11.34 -43.73 -1.31
CA ILE A 8 11.94 -42.61 -2.03
C ILE A 8 10.95 -41.43 -2.08
N VAL A 9 9.69 -41.67 -2.41
CA VAL A 9 8.66 -40.61 -2.47
C VAL A 9 8.45 -39.96 -1.11
N ILE A 10 8.37 -40.73 -0.02
CA ILE A 10 8.26 -40.21 1.34
C ILE A 10 9.53 -39.43 1.70
N GLY A 11 10.71 -39.94 1.39
CA GLY A 11 11.98 -39.26 1.64
C GLY A 11 12.08 -37.92 0.93
N LEU A 12 11.70 -37.85 -0.34
CA LEU A 12 11.63 -36.60 -1.12
C LEU A 12 10.61 -35.63 -0.53
N TYR A 13 9.44 -36.11 -0.13
CA TYR A 13 8.43 -35.27 0.51
C TYR A 13 8.96 -34.65 1.81
N LEU A 14 9.51 -35.44 2.70
CA LEU A 14 10.09 -34.99 3.97
C LEU A 14 11.24 -34.02 3.73
N PHE A 15 12.14 -34.31 2.77
CA PHE A 15 13.21 -33.40 2.40
C PHE A 15 12.69 -32.05 1.93
N MET A 16 11.66 -32.01 1.07
CA MET A 16 11.06 -30.76 0.59
C MET A 16 10.42 -29.98 1.75
N ILE A 17 9.71 -30.65 2.65
CA ILE A 17 9.12 -29.97 3.82
C ILE A 17 10.20 -29.41 4.73
N MET A 18 11.28 -30.17 5.02
CA MET A 18 12.41 -29.69 5.82
C MET A 18 13.12 -28.52 5.14
N TYR A 19 13.32 -28.57 3.81
CA TYR A 19 13.88 -27.47 3.03
C TYR A 19 13.05 -26.20 3.16
N PHE A 20 11.70 -26.28 3.04
CA PHE A 20 10.84 -25.13 3.21
C PHE A 20 10.86 -24.57 4.64
N HIS A 21 10.90 -25.42 5.67
CA HIS A 21 11.03 -24.95 7.05
C HIS A 21 12.35 -24.23 7.30
N TYR A 22 13.44 -24.74 6.73
CA TYR A 22 14.75 -24.10 6.83
C TYR A 22 14.80 -22.77 6.07
N LYS A 23 14.28 -22.74 4.84
CA LYS A 23 14.33 -21.55 3.97
C LYS A 23 13.37 -20.45 4.42
N TYR A 24 12.23 -20.81 4.99
CA TYR A 24 11.18 -19.90 5.43
C TYR A 24 10.82 -20.22 6.89
N PRO A 25 11.68 -19.88 7.84
CA PRO A 25 11.41 -20.11 9.26
C PRO A 25 10.19 -19.29 9.69
N GLU A 26 9.42 -19.80 10.60
CA GLU A 26 8.40 -19.03 11.29
C GLU A 26 9.10 -18.15 12.32
N ILE A 27 8.95 -16.83 12.18
CA ILE A 27 9.48 -15.88 13.15
C ILE A 27 8.35 -15.53 14.10
N ARG A 28 8.53 -15.82 15.39
CA ARG A 28 7.64 -15.40 16.47
C ARG A 28 8.50 -14.87 17.61
N TRP A 29 8.21 -13.66 18.04
CA TRP A 29 8.88 -13.05 19.17
C TRP A 29 8.09 -13.34 20.45
N ASP A 30 8.81 -13.45 21.55
CA ASP A 30 8.21 -13.60 22.89
C ASP A 30 7.83 -12.20 23.42
N TRP A 31 6.64 -11.76 23.04
CA TRP A 31 6.12 -10.43 23.37
C TRP A 31 5.98 -10.18 24.86
N ASP A 32 5.91 -11.22 25.70
CA ASP A 32 5.84 -11.09 27.16
C ASP A 32 7.19 -10.63 27.75
N THR A 33 8.29 -10.83 27.02
CA THR A 33 9.64 -10.42 27.45
C THR A 33 10.09 -9.10 26.83
N ILE A 34 9.37 -8.59 25.83
CA ILE A 34 9.73 -7.41 25.05
C ILE A 34 9.07 -6.16 25.65
N GLN A 35 9.88 -5.12 25.89
CA GLN A 35 9.39 -3.78 26.25
C GLN A 35 9.09 -2.97 24.99
N ALA A 36 7.99 -3.31 24.31
CA ALA A 36 7.63 -2.74 23.02
C ALA A 36 7.24 -1.24 23.07
N ASP A 37 7.15 -0.66 24.26
CA ASP A 37 6.96 0.77 24.49
C ASP A 37 8.27 1.56 24.62
N LYS A 38 9.40 0.86 24.71
CA LYS A 38 10.74 1.46 24.80
C LYS A 38 11.51 1.21 23.52
N VAL A 39 11.23 2.00 22.52
CA VAL A 39 11.87 1.95 21.22
C VAL A 39 12.67 3.22 20.96
N GLU A 40 13.81 3.08 20.32
CA GLU A 40 14.69 4.19 19.99
C GLU A 40 14.84 4.31 18.47
N PHE A 41 14.86 5.54 17.99
CA PHE A 41 15.04 5.85 16.58
C PHE A 41 16.10 6.94 16.41
N PRO A 42 16.84 6.94 15.28
CA PRO A 42 17.80 8.01 14.99
C PRO A 42 17.11 9.38 15.00
N PRO A 43 17.81 10.46 15.44
CA PRO A 43 17.24 11.83 15.43
C PRO A 43 16.79 12.30 14.03
N THR A 44 17.33 11.69 12.98
CA THR A 44 16.99 11.99 11.58
C THR A 44 15.80 11.17 11.06
N PHE A 45 15.20 10.32 11.91
CA PHE A 45 14.10 9.46 11.50
C PHE A 45 12.85 10.28 11.19
N ILE A 46 12.26 10.01 10.03
CA ILE A 46 11.09 10.73 9.52
C ILE A 46 9.81 10.16 10.16
N TRP A 47 9.10 10.99 10.92
CA TRP A 47 7.78 10.67 11.44
C TRP A 47 6.69 11.33 10.62
N GLY A 48 5.67 10.57 10.23
CA GLY A 48 4.57 11.09 9.44
C GLY A 48 3.24 10.38 9.67
N THR A 49 2.23 10.92 9.02
CA THR A 49 0.92 10.27 8.84
C THR A 49 0.50 10.42 7.39
N ALA A 50 -0.43 9.57 6.95
CA ALA A 50 -0.83 9.51 5.54
C ALA A 50 -2.35 9.57 5.36
N THR A 51 -2.78 10.04 4.17
CA THR A 51 -4.15 9.95 3.65
C THR A 51 -4.14 9.81 2.13
N ALA A 52 -5.30 9.47 1.54
CA ALA A 52 -5.51 9.50 0.10
C ALA A 52 -6.68 10.43 -0.26
N ALA A 53 -6.53 11.17 -1.36
CA ALA A 53 -7.45 12.24 -1.76
C ALA A 53 -8.92 11.80 -1.80
N HIS A 54 -9.23 10.71 -2.52
CA HIS A 54 -10.60 10.21 -2.64
C HIS A 54 -11.23 9.85 -1.29
N GLN A 55 -10.43 9.33 -0.36
CA GLN A 55 -10.89 8.86 0.94
C GLN A 55 -11.20 10.00 1.92
N VAL A 56 -10.60 11.18 1.75
CA VAL A 56 -10.72 12.28 2.72
C VAL A 56 -11.24 13.58 2.16
N GLU A 57 -10.99 13.92 0.88
CA GLU A 57 -11.26 15.27 0.34
C GLU A 57 -12.74 15.59 0.18
N GLY A 58 -13.51 14.60 -0.28
CA GLY A 58 -14.93 14.76 -0.60
C GLY A 58 -15.20 15.22 -2.04
N ASN A 59 -16.40 14.86 -2.51
CA ASN A 59 -16.96 15.22 -3.80
C ASN A 59 -16.07 14.90 -5.01
N CYS A 60 -15.30 13.83 -4.94
CA CYS A 60 -14.47 13.37 -6.04
C CYS A 60 -15.32 12.70 -7.14
N ILE A 61 -15.06 13.05 -8.40
CA ILE A 61 -15.74 12.47 -9.57
C ILE A 61 -14.69 11.73 -10.42
N ASN A 62 -14.57 10.41 -10.21
CA ASN A 62 -13.54 9.57 -10.77
C ASN A 62 -14.03 8.13 -11.02
N ASN A 63 -13.15 7.21 -11.40
CA ASN A 63 -13.46 5.79 -11.58
C ASN A 63 -14.11 5.16 -10.34
N TRP A 64 -13.68 5.52 -9.12
CA TRP A 64 -14.26 5.03 -7.87
C TRP A 64 -15.69 5.56 -7.65
N SER A 65 -15.94 6.84 -7.83
CA SER A 65 -17.28 7.42 -7.65
C SER A 65 -18.32 6.83 -8.62
N VAL A 66 -17.90 6.33 -9.78
CA VAL A 66 -18.74 5.54 -10.69
C VAL A 66 -18.96 4.13 -10.15
N PHE A 67 -17.89 3.49 -9.68
CA PHE A 67 -17.94 2.13 -9.14
C PHE A 67 -18.77 2.01 -7.87
N GLU A 68 -18.76 3.03 -7.00
CA GLU A 68 -19.57 3.10 -5.78
C GLU A 68 -21.08 3.05 -6.07
N LYS A 69 -21.50 3.60 -7.20
CA LYS A 69 -22.91 3.65 -7.64
C LYS A 69 -23.34 2.40 -8.41
N ALA A 70 -22.40 1.58 -8.81
CA ALA A 70 -22.65 0.37 -9.58
C ALA A 70 -22.85 -0.85 -8.66
N SER A 71 -23.41 -1.90 -9.24
CA SER A 71 -23.56 -3.21 -8.57
C SER A 71 -22.80 -4.29 -9.32
N LYS A 72 -22.44 -5.34 -8.60
CA LYS A 72 -21.88 -6.58 -9.15
C LYS A 72 -22.90 -7.28 -10.06
N ALA A 73 -22.45 -8.22 -10.87
CA ALA A 73 -23.32 -9.00 -11.78
C ALA A 73 -24.42 -9.79 -11.05
N ASN A 74 -24.25 -10.11 -9.78
CA ASN A 74 -25.26 -10.76 -8.93
C ASN A 74 -26.23 -9.80 -8.25
N GLY A 75 -26.16 -8.50 -8.55
CA GLY A 75 -27.02 -7.44 -7.98
C GLY A 75 -26.56 -6.89 -6.62
N GLU A 76 -25.52 -7.47 -6.01
CA GLU A 76 -24.93 -6.92 -4.78
C GLU A 76 -24.21 -5.59 -5.04
N PRO A 77 -24.22 -4.63 -4.10
CA PRO A 77 -23.45 -3.41 -4.24
C PRO A 77 -21.96 -3.70 -4.30
N ASN A 78 -21.21 -2.86 -5.01
CA ASN A 78 -19.76 -2.93 -5.02
C ASN A 78 -19.14 -2.51 -3.69
N ILE A 79 -19.75 -1.54 -3.03
CA ILE A 79 -19.33 -1.02 -1.72
C ILE A 79 -20.25 -1.57 -0.64
N LYS A 80 -19.69 -1.90 0.50
CA LYS A 80 -20.44 -2.37 1.67
C LYS A 80 -21.61 -1.43 1.98
N ASP A 81 -22.79 -2.02 2.17
CA ASP A 81 -24.04 -1.32 2.51
C ASP A 81 -24.40 -0.17 1.53
N SER A 82 -23.93 -0.25 0.28
CA SER A 82 -24.13 0.78 -0.75
C SER A 82 -23.61 2.17 -0.33
N GLN A 83 -22.64 2.23 0.58
CA GLN A 83 -22.05 3.48 1.01
C GLN A 83 -21.30 4.16 -0.15
N GLN A 84 -21.22 5.48 -0.10
CA GLN A 84 -20.52 6.29 -1.08
C GLN A 84 -19.58 7.26 -0.36
N SER A 85 -18.44 7.58 -0.99
CA SER A 85 -17.46 8.51 -0.43
C SER A 85 -18.06 9.90 -0.15
N GLY A 86 -18.90 10.43 -1.05
CA GLY A 86 -19.64 11.67 -0.86
C GLY A 86 -18.77 12.83 -0.37
N LEU A 87 -19.13 13.41 0.78
CA LEU A 87 -18.36 14.48 1.42
C LEU A 87 -17.07 13.96 2.08
N ALA A 88 -16.98 12.67 2.33
CA ALA A 88 -15.87 12.06 3.05
C ALA A 88 -15.56 12.78 4.37
N CYS A 89 -14.30 13.22 4.54
CA CYS A 89 -13.88 14.01 5.69
C CYS A 89 -13.89 15.51 5.42
N ASP A 90 -14.40 15.96 4.27
CA ASP A 90 -14.39 17.37 3.86
C ASP A 90 -12.98 18.01 3.96
N HIS A 91 -11.92 17.19 3.78
CA HIS A 91 -10.53 17.64 3.90
C HIS A 91 -10.22 18.75 2.90
N TRP A 92 -10.85 18.71 1.73
CA TRP A 92 -10.71 19.78 0.72
C TRP A 92 -10.93 21.17 1.29
N ASN A 93 -11.93 21.34 2.14
CA ASN A 93 -12.25 22.63 2.78
C ASN A 93 -11.59 22.79 4.15
N ARG A 94 -11.30 21.67 4.85
CA ARG A 94 -10.85 21.64 6.23
C ARG A 94 -9.35 21.35 6.39
N TYR A 95 -8.57 21.34 5.31
CA TYR A 95 -7.14 21.04 5.41
C TYR A 95 -6.40 21.94 6.42
N PRO A 96 -6.73 23.23 6.67
CA PRO A 96 -6.04 24.01 7.70
C PRO A 96 -6.29 23.47 9.12
N GLU A 97 -7.52 23.00 9.40
CA GLU A 97 -7.85 22.33 10.66
C GLU A 97 -7.06 21.02 10.78
N ASP A 98 -7.12 20.17 9.74
CA ASP A 98 -6.47 18.88 9.73
C ASP A 98 -4.94 18.98 9.83
N ILE A 99 -4.31 19.98 9.20
CA ILE A 99 -2.88 20.28 9.34
C ILE A 99 -2.54 20.66 10.80
N SER A 100 -3.42 21.39 11.48
CA SER A 100 -3.23 21.68 12.91
C SER A 100 -3.25 20.42 13.78
N LEU A 101 -4.03 19.41 13.38
CA LEU A 101 -4.05 18.11 14.06
C LEU A 101 -2.76 17.31 13.81
N ILE A 102 -2.20 17.36 12.60
CA ILE A 102 -0.90 16.76 12.29
C ILE A 102 0.19 17.34 13.18
N LYS A 103 0.23 18.67 13.33
CA LYS A 103 1.17 19.36 14.21
C LYS A 103 1.05 18.90 15.68
N LYS A 104 -0.18 18.68 16.17
CA LYS A 104 -0.43 18.18 17.54
C LYS A 104 0.11 16.77 17.77
N LEU A 105 0.14 15.92 16.74
CA LEU A 105 0.76 14.60 16.83
C LEU A 105 2.29 14.68 17.07
N GLY A 106 2.92 15.76 16.69
CA GLY A 106 4.37 15.94 16.78
C GLY A 106 5.15 15.38 15.59
N VAL A 107 4.46 14.94 14.53
CA VAL A 107 5.10 14.42 13.32
C VAL A 107 5.59 15.55 12.42
N SER A 108 6.66 15.28 11.68
CA SER A 108 7.35 16.25 10.81
C SER A 108 6.95 16.17 9.33
N HIS A 109 6.21 15.12 8.94
CA HIS A 109 5.87 14.87 7.53
C HIS A 109 4.41 14.47 7.39
N TYR A 110 3.84 14.82 6.24
CA TYR A 110 2.49 14.39 5.86
C TYR A 110 2.49 13.87 4.42
N ARG A 111 2.10 12.59 4.27
CA ARG A 111 1.92 11.97 2.96
C ARG A 111 0.45 12.06 2.54
N PHE A 112 0.21 12.63 1.38
CA PHE A 112 -1.12 12.74 0.80
C PHE A 112 -1.05 12.51 -0.72
N SER A 113 -2.16 12.16 -1.33
CA SER A 113 -2.25 12.11 -2.79
C SER A 113 -2.98 13.33 -3.33
N VAL A 114 -2.68 13.69 -4.56
CA VAL A 114 -3.53 14.62 -5.33
C VAL A 114 -4.61 13.84 -6.07
N GLU A 115 -5.79 14.44 -6.24
CA GLU A 115 -6.87 13.83 -7.00
C GLU A 115 -6.74 14.20 -8.48
N TRP A 116 -6.30 13.22 -9.29
CA TRP A 116 -6.08 13.43 -10.72
C TRP A 116 -7.33 13.95 -11.42
N SER A 117 -8.51 13.41 -11.07
CA SER A 117 -9.75 13.81 -11.71
C SER A 117 -10.18 15.26 -11.43
N LYS A 118 -9.76 15.84 -10.29
CA LYS A 118 -9.96 17.27 -10.01
C LYS A 118 -8.98 18.13 -10.80
N ILE A 119 -7.69 17.72 -10.83
CA ILE A 119 -6.64 18.49 -11.54
C ILE A 119 -6.84 18.45 -13.06
N GLN A 120 -7.27 17.31 -13.60
CA GLN A 120 -7.47 17.12 -15.04
C GLN A 120 -8.87 16.53 -15.31
N PRO A 121 -9.93 17.34 -15.19
CA PRO A 121 -11.32 16.88 -15.32
C PRO A 121 -11.66 16.37 -16.71
N GLU A 122 -10.99 16.87 -17.75
CA GLU A 122 -11.13 16.45 -19.15
C GLU A 122 -9.74 16.19 -19.75
N HIS A 123 -9.72 15.39 -20.83
CA HIS A 123 -8.47 15.14 -21.54
C HIS A 123 -7.87 16.47 -22.04
N ASP A 124 -6.58 16.67 -21.78
CA ASP A 124 -5.85 17.91 -22.14
C ASP A 124 -6.29 19.20 -21.44
N VAL A 125 -7.21 19.16 -20.46
CA VAL A 125 -7.66 20.31 -19.68
C VAL A 125 -7.23 20.19 -18.23
N PHE A 126 -6.38 21.12 -17.77
CA PHE A 126 -5.95 21.22 -16.39
C PHE A 126 -6.69 22.37 -15.70
N ASP A 127 -7.19 22.11 -14.50
CA ASP A 127 -7.87 23.12 -13.68
C ASP A 127 -6.86 23.89 -12.81
N GLU A 128 -6.59 25.13 -13.22
CA GLU A 128 -5.63 26.01 -12.52
C GLU A 128 -6.11 26.41 -11.11
N HIS A 129 -7.43 26.41 -10.85
CA HIS A 129 -7.95 26.70 -9.51
C HIS A 129 -7.68 25.53 -8.57
N VAL A 130 -7.82 24.31 -9.05
CA VAL A 130 -7.50 23.08 -8.29
C VAL A 130 -5.98 23.02 -8.02
N LEU A 131 -5.16 23.30 -9.01
CA LEU A 131 -3.71 23.37 -8.83
C LEU A 131 -3.33 24.45 -7.79
N SER A 132 -3.92 25.63 -7.87
CA SER A 132 -3.70 26.69 -6.87
C SER A 132 -4.17 26.28 -5.47
N HIS A 133 -5.25 25.51 -5.35
CA HIS A 133 -5.76 24.99 -4.08
C HIS A 133 -4.74 24.05 -3.41
N TYR A 134 -4.22 23.06 -4.15
CA TYR A 134 -3.17 22.19 -3.63
C TYR A 134 -1.88 22.94 -3.30
N SER A 135 -1.54 23.99 -4.08
CA SER A 135 -0.39 24.85 -3.75
C SER A 135 -0.56 25.50 -2.39
N LYS A 136 -1.77 26.04 -2.08
CA LYS A 136 -2.06 26.64 -0.77
C LYS A 136 -2.01 25.61 0.36
N MET A 137 -2.49 24.37 0.12
CA MET A 137 -2.40 23.31 1.10
C MET A 137 -0.94 22.95 1.40
N ILE A 138 -0.10 22.85 0.36
CA ILE A 138 1.34 22.62 0.48
C ILE A 138 2.01 23.76 1.25
N ASP A 139 1.68 25.02 0.94
CA ASP A 139 2.22 26.18 1.64
C ASP A 139 1.82 26.16 3.12
N THR A 140 0.56 25.82 3.44
CA THR A 140 0.09 25.69 4.83
C THR A 140 0.83 24.59 5.59
N LEU A 141 1.17 23.45 4.94
CA LEU A 141 2.00 22.42 5.57
C LEU A 141 3.38 22.98 5.93
N ILE A 142 4.04 23.62 4.98
CA ILE A 142 5.39 24.19 5.15
C ILE A 142 5.40 25.28 6.25
N GLU A 143 4.39 26.15 6.26
CA GLU A 143 4.21 27.19 7.30
C GLU A 143 4.01 26.60 8.70
N ASN A 144 3.57 25.35 8.79
CA ASN A 144 3.43 24.61 10.05
C ASN A 144 4.60 23.67 10.37
N ASP A 145 5.73 23.80 9.66
CA ASP A 145 6.91 22.94 9.80
C ASP A 145 6.66 21.48 9.44
N ILE A 146 5.70 21.19 8.55
CA ILE A 146 5.36 19.86 8.08
C ILE A 146 5.81 19.70 6.64
N THR A 147 6.72 18.75 6.39
CA THR A 147 7.21 18.45 5.05
C THR A 147 6.17 17.65 4.25
N PRO A 148 5.74 18.14 3.07
CA PRO A 148 4.81 17.40 2.21
C PRO A 148 5.51 16.22 1.50
N VAL A 149 4.84 15.07 1.49
CA VAL A 149 5.18 13.88 0.69
C VAL A 149 4.02 13.60 -0.25
N LEU A 150 4.21 13.83 -1.55
CA LEU A 150 3.13 13.83 -2.52
C LEU A 150 3.04 12.52 -3.30
N THR A 151 1.85 11.92 -3.34
CA THR A 151 1.54 10.74 -4.15
C THR A 151 0.77 11.14 -5.40
N LEU A 152 1.29 10.78 -6.59
CA LEU A 152 0.71 11.16 -7.88
C LEU A 152 -0.51 10.31 -8.28
N HIS A 153 -0.50 9.00 -7.96
CA HIS A 153 -1.62 8.09 -8.22
C HIS A 153 -1.90 7.22 -7.01
N HIS A 154 -3.11 7.36 -6.45
CA HIS A 154 -3.58 6.54 -5.33
C HIS A 154 -4.96 5.95 -5.64
N PHE A 155 -4.99 4.94 -6.54
CA PHE A 155 -6.14 4.14 -7.00
C PHE A 155 -7.16 4.88 -7.86
N THR A 156 -7.14 6.21 -7.89
CA THR A 156 -8.14 7.01 -8.58
C THR A 156 -7.59 7.69 -9.83
N HIS A 157 -8.43 7.79 -10.85
CA HIS A 157 -8.13 8.50 -12.08
C HIS A 157 -9.43 9.02 -12.73
N PRO A 158 -9.34 9.98 -13.68
CA PRO A 158 -10.50 10.55 -14.33
C PRO A 158 -11.33 9.52 -15.10
N ILE A 159 -12.65 9.72 -15.15
CA ILE A 159 -13.59 8.85 -15.87
C ILE A 159 -13.23 8.75 -17.36
N TRP A 160 -12.75 9.84 -17.97
CA TRP A 160 -12.33 9.82 -19.38
C TRP A 160 -11.12 8.90 -19.60
N PHE A 161 -10.16 8.86 -18.66
CA PHE A 161 -9.00 7.96 -18.71
C PHE A 161 -9.43 6.49 -18.53
N ASP A 162 -10.37 6.24 -17.60
CA ASP A 162 -10.96 4.91 -17.40
C ASP A 162 -11.64 4.41 -18.69
N ARG A 163 -12.43 5.26 -19.36
CA ARG A 163 -13.08 4.95 -20.65
C ARG A 163 -12.11 4.66 -21.78
N MET A 164 -10.91 5.20 -21.74
CA MET A 164 -9.85 4.89 -22.68
C MET A 164 -9.18 3.53 -22.42
N GLY A 165 -9.51 2.87 -21.29
CA GLY A 165 -8.95 1.61 -20.83
C GLY A 165 -7.82 1.76 -19.82
N ALA A 166 -7.62 2.94 -19.28
CA ALA A 166 -6.67 3.23 -18.21
C ALA A 166 -5.31 2.49 -18.42
N PHE A 167 -4.80 1.81 -17.39
CA PHE A 167 -3.54 1.06 -17.45
C PHE A 167 -3.68 -0.35 -18.08
N GLU A 168 -4.82 -0.73 -18.62
CA GLU A 168 -4.95 -1.94 -19.44
C GLU A 168 -4.15 -1.79 -20.76
N LYS A 169 -4.01 -0.55 -21.23
CA LYS A 169 -3.33 -0.22 -22.48
C LYS A 169 -2.01 0.49 -22.21
N GLU A 170 -0.95 -0.04 -22.79
CA GLU A 170 0.40 0.51 -22.62
C GLU A 170 0.53 1.94 -23.18
N GLU A 171 -0.16 2.25 -24.26
CA GLU A 171 -0.16 3.58 -24.90
C GLU A 171 -0.68 4.67 -23.95
N ASN A 172 -1.57 4.35 -23.04
CA ASN A 172 -2.13 5.31 -22.08
C ASN A 172 -1.12 5.75 -20.99
N ILE A 173 0.01 5.05 -20.85
CA ILE A 173 1.07 5.44 -19.92
C ILE A 173 1.57 6.85 -20.24
N GLN A 174 1.62 7.24 -21.51
CA GLN A 174 2.06 8.59 -21.90
C GLN A 174 1.14 9.69 -21.36
N ILE A 175 -0.15 9.43 -21.27
CA ILE A 175 -1.13 10.36 -20.67
C ILE A 175 -0.83 10.57 -19.18
N PHE A 176 -0.56 9.47 -18.46
CA PHE A 176 -0.18 9.53 -17.04
C PHE A 176 1.13 10.29 -16.84
N ILE A 177 2.12 10.09 -17.72
CA ILE A 177 3.39 10.85 -17.66
C ILE A 177 3.10 12.35 -17.80
N SER A 178 2.30 12.77 -18.78
CA SER A 178 1.97 14.19 -19.00
C SER A 178 1.26 14.81 -17.78
N PHE A 179 0.37 14.07 -17.14
CA PHE A 179 -0.23 14.48 -15.87
C PHE A 179 0.83 14.65 -14.77
N CYS A 180 1.70 13.66 -14.60
CA CYS A 180 2.76 13.72 -13.58
C CYS A 180 3.71 14.89 -13.81
N GLU A 181 4.11 15.16 -15.07
CA GLU A 181 4.97 16.29 -15.44
C GLU A 181 4.30 17.63 -15.12
N ARG A 182 2.98 17.76 -15.39
CA ARG A 182 2.24 18.99 -15.06
C ARG A 182 2.20 19.25 -13.55
N VAL A 183 1.88 18.22 -12.75
CA VAL A 183 1.84 18.32 -11.29
C VAL A 183 3.25 18.59 -10.72
N PHE A 184 4.25 17.91 -11.24
CA PHE A 184 5.64 18.08 -10.81
C PHE A 184 6.16 19.50 -11.10
N LYS A 185 5.88 20.02 -12.29
CA LYS A 185 6.23 21.39 -12.65
C LYS A 185 5.67 22.42 -11.66
N GLU A 186 4.45 22.17 -11.17
CA GLU A 186 3.77 23.09 -10.23
C GLU A 186 4.38 23.07 -8.83
N TYR A 187 4.76 21.88 -8.32
CA TYR A 187 5.07 21.75 -6.89
C TYR A 187 6.52 21.33 -6.59
N SER A 188 7.35 21.01 -7.58
CA SER A 188 8.69 20.47 -7.34
C SER A 188 9.66 21.42 -6.62
N SER A 189 9.39 22.72 -6.63
CA SER A 189 10.14 23.68 -5.82
C SER A 189 9.82 23.64 -4.32
N LYS A 190 8.70 23.01 -3.94
CA LYS A 190 8.18 22.96 -2.57
C LYS A 190 8.14 21.55 -1.98
N VAL A 191 8.06 20.52 -2.83
CA VAL A 191 7.91 19.12 -2.45
C VAL A 191 9.18 18.35 -2.71
N SER A 192 9.77 17.78 -1.65
CA SER A 192 11.04 17.04 -1.74
C SER A 192 10.87 15.54 -1.95
N TYR A 193 9.72 14.96 -1.57
CA TYR A 193 9.43 13.53 -1.63
C TYR A 193 8.20 13.25 -2.49
N TRP A 194 8.37 12.38 -3.48
CA TRP A 194 7.35 12.03 -4.46
C TRP A 194 7.12 10.54 -4.53
N CYS A 195 5.87 10.12 -4.43
CA CYS A 195 5.44 8.75 -4.68
C CYS A 195 4.72 8.71 -6.03
N THR A 196 5.21 7.94 -6.97
CA THR A 196 4.62 7.89 -8.34
C THR A 196 3.26 7.20 -8.34
N ILE A 197 3.23 5.96 -7.82
CA ILE A 197 2.04 5.11 -7.78
C ILE A 197 1.99 4.44 -6.41
N ASN A 198 0.82 4.52 -5.76
CA ASN A 198 0.54 3.73 -4.58
C ASN A 198 0.08 2.33 -4.98
N GLU A 199 0.75 1.32 -4.45
CA GLU A 199 0.34 -0.11 -4.47
C GLU A 199 -0.11 -0.64 -5.83
N PRO A 200 0.74 -0.64 -6.86
CA PRO A 200 0.36 -1.14 -8.18
C PRO A 200 -0.14 -2.59 -8.16
N GLY A 201 0.37 -3.40 -7.22
CA GLY A 201 -0.09 -4.77 -6.99
C GLY A 201 -1.54 -4.84 -6.50
N VAL A 202 -1.98 -3.90 -5.67
CA VAL A 202 -3.37 -3.82 -5.19
C VAL A 202 -4.29 -3.38 -6.33
N VAL A 203 -3.92 -2.36 -7.09
CA VAL A 203 -4.69 -1.95 -8.29
C VAL A 203 -4.91 -3.15 -9.22
N ALA A 204 -3.85 -3.88 -9.54
CA ALA A 204 -3.91 -5.02 -10.44
C ALA A 204 -4.73 -6.20 -9.86
N THR A 205 -4.49 -6.56 -8.59
CA THR A 205 -5.16 -7.72 -7.99
C THR A 205 -6.59 -7.43 -7.60
N GLN A 206 -6.88 -6.29 -7.00
CA GLN A 206 -8.24 -5.98 -6.56
C GLN A 206 -9.12 -5.54 -7.73
N GLY A 207 -8.58 -4.80 -8.69
CA GLY A 207 -9.35 -4.35 -9.86
C GLY A 207 -9.57 -5.42 -10.92
N TYR A 208 -8.60 -6.34 -11.10
CA TYR A 208 -8.58 -7.21 -12.27
C TYR A 208 -8.51 -8.71 -11.96
N PHE A 209 -8.10 -9.11 -10.74
CA PHE A 209 -8.12 -10.51 -10.35
C PHE A 209 -9.33 -10.85 -9.48
N SER A 210 -9.55 -10.10 -8.39
CA SER A 210 -10.69 -10.31 -7.48
C SER A 210 -11.96 -9.59 -7.92
N GLY A 211 -11.83 -8.44 -8.60
CA GLY A 211 -12.92 -7.57 -8.99
C GLY A 211 -13.55 -6.79 -7.84
N MET A 212 -12.84 -6.62 -6.73
CA MET A 212 -13.31 -5.85 -5.57
C MET A 212 -13.17 -4.34 -5.75
N PHE A 213 -12.24 -3.89 -6.62
CA PHE A 213 -11.99 -2.50 -6.96
C PHE A 213 -12.38 -2.22 -8.41
N PRO A 214 -12.50 -0.92 -8.82
CA PRO A 214 -12.69 -0.59 -10.22
C PRO A 214 -11.56 -1.19 -11.08
N PRO A 215 -11.84 -1.67 -12.28
CA PRO A 215 -13.12 -1.72 -12.99
C PRO A 215 -13.97 -2.96 -12.67
N GLY A 216 -13.65 -3.75 -11.64
CA GLY A 216 -14.43 -4.92 -11.22
C GLY A 216 -14.26 -6.16 -12.09
N LYS A 217 -13.15 -6.26 -12.84
CA LYS A 217 -12.86 -7.40 -13.72
C LYS A 217 -12.32 -8.61 -12.95
N LYS A 218 -12.49 -9.81 -13.54
CA LYS A 218 -11.98 -11.08 -13.00
C LYS A 218 -11.20 -11.80 -14.09
N ASP A 219 -10.02 -11.27 -14.40
CA ASP A 219 -9.12 -11.79 -15.43
C ASP A 219 -7.67 -11.72 -14.92
N SER A 220 -7.14 -12.88 -14.56
CA SER A 220 -5.79 -13.00 -14.00
C SER A 220 -4.67 -12.65 -14.98
N GLN A 221 -4.88 -12.90 -16.28
CA GLN A 221 -3.93 -12.54 -17.32
C GLN A 221 -3.90 -11.01 -17.48
N LEU A 222 -5.06 -10.37 -17.53
CA LEU A 222 -5.17 -8.91 -17.59
C LEU A 222 -4.61 -8.25 -16.32
N SER A 223 -4.84 -8.84 -15.15
CA SER A 223 -4.23 -8.39 -13.89
C SER A 223 -2.70 -8.34 -13.98
N ALA A 224 -2.07 -9.38 -14.55
CA ALA A 224 -0.62 -9.38 -14.74
C ALA A 224 -0.14 -8.34 -15.77
N VAL A 225 -0.93 -8.08 -16.82
CA VAL A 225 -0.65 -7.02 -17.82
C VAL A 225 -0.75 -5.63 -17.19
N VAL A 226 -1.80 -5.37 -16.41
CA VAL A 226 -2.00 -4.09 -15.73
C VAL A 226 -0.88 -3.83 -14.71
N LEU A 227 -0.46 -4.84 -13.94
CA LEU A 227 0.68 -4.69 -13.04
C LEU A 227 1.95 -4.32 -13.81
N LYS A 228 2.25 -5.01 -14.93
CA LYS A 228 3.37 -4.68 -15.81
C LYS A 228 3.29 -3.23 -16.30
N ASN A 229 2.12 -2.78 -16.74
CA ASN A 229 1.95 -1.41 -17.27
C ASN A 229 2.11 -0.35 -16.17
N LEU A 230 1.61 -0.60 -14.95
CA LEU A 230 1.82 0.29 -13.81
C LEU A 230 3.29 0.38 -13.39
N LEU A 231 4.02 -0.74 -13.43
CA LEU A 231 5.46 -0.75 -13.16
C LEU A 231 6.25 0.00 -14.23
N ASP A 232 5.93 -0.19 -15.50
CA ASP A 232 6.53 0.59 -16.60
C ASP A 232 6.15 2.09 -16.52
N ALA A 233 4.93 2.41 -16.09
CA ALA A 233 4.51 3.79 -15.84
C ALA A 233 5.37 4.44 -14.76
N HIS A 234 5.60 3.75 -13.63
CA HIS A 234 6.52 4.22 -12.60
C HIS A 234 7.91 4.53 -13.19
N VAL A 235 8.51 3.58 -13.91
CA VAL A 235 9.85 3.74 -14.50
C VAL A 235 9.91 4.96 -15.43
N LYS A 236 8.92 5.09 -16.33
CA LYS A 236 8.87 6.19 -17.28
C LYS A 236 8.65 7.54 -16.59
N VAL A 237 7.76 7.60 -15.60
CA VAL A 237 7.54 8.80 -14.78
C VAL A 237 8.80 9.18 -14.00
N TYR A 238 9.46 8.24 -13.33
CA TYR A 238 10.72 8.50 -12.63
C TYR A 238 11.73 9.18 -13.53
N HIS A 239 12.02 8.60 -14.71
CA HIS A 239 13.01 9.16 -15.62
C HIS A 239 12.57 10.48 -16.28
N ALA A 240 11.27 10.69 -16.49
CA ALA A 240 10.74 11.95 -17.00
C ALA A 240 10.93 13.06 -15.95
N LEU A 241 10.46 12.85 -14.72
CA LEU A 241 10.56 13.84 -13.65
C LEU A 241 12.01 14.14 -13.27
N LYS A 242 12.91 13.15 -13.26
CA LYS A 242 14.33 13.36 -12.98
C LYS A 242 15.04 14.26 -14.00
N LYS A 243 14.49 14.43 -15.19
CA LYS A 243 15.04 15.32 -16.24
C LYS A 243 14.48 16.75 -16.15
N MET A 244 13.41 16.96 -15.38
CA MET A 244 12.80 18.28 -15.21
C MET A 244 13.60 19.13 -14.22
N GLU A 245 13.34 20.43 -14.24
CA GLU A 245 13.82 21.34 -13.21
C GLU A 245 13.45 20.84 -11.80
N ASN A 246 14.34 20.91 -10.84
CA ASN A 246 14.29 20.33 -9.50
C ASN A 246 14.31 18.79 -9.45
N GLY A 247 14.18 18.07 -10.57
CA GLY A 247 14.17 16.62 -10.62
C GLY A 247 15.36 15.94 -9.96
N PRO A 248 16.63 16.40 -10.19
CA PRO A 248 17.80 15.83 -9.53
C PRO A 248 17.82 15.98 -8.01
N GLN A 249 17.16 17.00 -7.45
CA GLN A 249 17.19 17.34 -6.02
C GLN A 249 16.14 16.61 -5.21
N VAL A 250 15.02 16.23 -5.81
CA VAL A 250 13.92 15.55 -5.11
C VAL A 250 14.12 14.05 -5.03
N LYS A 251 13.44 13.40 -4.09
CA LYS A 251 13.40 11.95 -3.93
C LYS A 251 12.11 11.39 -4.53
N ILE A 252 12.21 10.43 -5.44
CA ILE A 252 11.08 9.81 -6.12
C ILE A 252 11.08 8.31 -5.83
N GLY A 253 9.97 7.78 -5.31
CA GLY A 253 9.82 6.38 -4.94
C GLY A 253 8.56 5.73 -5.52
N LEU A 254 8.59 4.38 -5.56
CA LEU A 254 7.42 3.55 -5.74
C LEU A 254 6.91 3.12 -4.37
N VAL A 255 5.59 3.13 -4.18
CA VAL A 255 4.98 2.60 -2.96
C VAL A 255 4.37 1.24 -3.24
N LYS A 256 4.72 0.25 -2.43
CA LYS A 256 4.27 -1.13 -2.61
C LYS A 256 3.80 -1.74 -1.29
N ASN A 257 2.62 -2.30 -1.30
CA ASN A 257 2.13 -3.14 -0.21
C ASN A 257 2.82 -4.51 -0.26
N ILE A 258 3.43 -4.91 0.84
CA ILE A 258 4.00 -6.25 1.03
C ILE A 258 3.11 -6.99 2.04
N ASN A 259 2.65 -8.17 1.68
CA ASN A 259 1.93 -9.08 2.58
C ASN A 259 2.77 -10.32 2.86
N GLN A 260 2.66 -10.87 4.06
CA GLN A 260 3.22 -12.18 4.34
C GLN A 260 2.21 -13.27 3.92
N PHE A 261 2.66 -14.22 3.10
CA PHE A 261 1.86 -15.36 2.67
C PHE A 261 2.52 -16.65 3.14
N GLU A 262 1.88 -17.33 4.08
CA GLU A 262 2.39 -18.58 4.65
C GLU A 262 1.45 -19.76 4.40
N PRO A 263 1.97 -21.00 4.41
CA PRO A 263 1.14 -22.18 4.31
C PRO A 263 0.31 -22.33 5.58
N TRP A 264 -0.99 -22.60 5.44
CA TRP A 264 -1.85 -22.94 6.58
C TRP A 264 -1.34 -24.16 7.33
N ARG A 265 -0.91 -25.20 6.57
CA ARG A 265 -0.33 -26.42 7.10
C ARG A 265 1.13 -26.52 6.68
N ARG A 266 2.04 -26.21 7.58
CA ARG A 266 3.47 -26.21 7.27
C ARG A 266 4.03 -27.59 6.91
N TRP A 267 3.31 -28.67 7.24
CA TRP A 267 3.62 -30.05 6.81
C TRP A 267 3.04 -30.40 5.43
N HIS A 268 2.19 -29.56 4.81
CA HIS A 268 1.46 -29.86 3.59
C HIS A 268 2.09 -29.15 2.37
N LEU A 269 2.72 -29.94 1.48
CA LEU A 269 3.50 -29.40 0.36
C LEU A 269 2.70 -28.46 -0.57
N LEU A 270 1.42 -28.77 -0.84
CA LEU A 270 0.62 -27.93 -1.73
C LEU A 270 0.25 -26.58 -1.10
N ASP A 271 0.16 -26.47 0.24
CA ASP A 271 -0.02 -25.19 0.91
C ASP A 271 1.24 -24.33 0.74
N TRP A 272 2.44 -24.93 0.77
CA TRP A 272 3.70 -24.25 0.44
C TRP A 272 3.75 -23.80 -1.01
N VAL A 273 3.34 -24.66 -1.95
CA VAL A 273 3.33 -24.30 -3.37
C VAL A 273 2.44 -23.09 -3.63
N ILE A 274 1.21 -23.07 -3.10
CA ILE A 274 0.29 -21.96 -3.33
C ILE A 274 0.78 -20.67 -2.66
N SER A 275 1.27 -20.74 -1.41
CA SER A 275 1.81 -19.58 -0.70
C SER A 275 2.99 -18.95 -1.45
N ASN A 276 3.94 -19.76 -1.94
CA ASN A 276 5.05 -19.25 -2.73
C ASN A 276 4.60 -18.66 -4.09
N ARG A 277 3.57 -19.22 -4.74
CA ARG A 277 3.06 -18.68 -6.01
C ARG A 277 2.36 -17.34 -5.82
N VAL A 278 1.55 -17.24 -4.76
CA VAL A 278 0.88 -15.97 -4.40
C VAL A 278 1.92 -14.93 -3.98
N ASN A 279 2.89 -15.30 -3.15
CA ASN A 279 3.99 -14.41 -2.76
C ASN A 279 4.76 -13.90 -3.98
N HIS A 280 5.14 -14.79 -4.90
CA HIS A 280 5.84 -14.38 -6.13
C HIS A 280 5.00 -13.41 -6.98
N PHE A 281 3.73 -13.70 -7.19
CA PHE A 281 2.83 -12.83 -7.95
C PHE A 281 2.65 -11.47 -7.27
N TYR A 282 2.38 -11.47 -5.97
CA TYR A 282 2.02 -10.26 -5.24
C TYR A 282 3.24 -9.44 -4.82
N ASN A 283 4.29 -10.06 -4.28
CA ASN A 283 5.46 -9.38 -3.73
C ASN A 283 6.67 -9.40 -4.69
N ASP A 284 7.21 -10.60 -4.97
CA ASP A 284 8.54 -10.76 -5.57
C ASP A 284 8.61 -10.21 -6.98
N SER A 285 7.54 -10.33 -7.77
CA SER A 285 7.52 -9.87 -9.16
C SER A 285 7.83 -8.38 -9.32
N THR A 286 7.38 -7.54 -8.38
CA THR A 286 7.68 -6.10 -8.35
C THR A 286 9.11 -5.85 -7.90
N ILE A 287 9.57 -6.53 -6.85
CA ILE A 287 10.93 -6.41 -6.32
C ILE A 287 11.95 -6.85 -7.36
N ASP A 288 11.71 -8.01 -8.00
CA ASP A 288 12.57 -8.53 -9.07
C ASP A 288 12.62 -7.59 -10.28
N PHE A 289 11.48 -6.99 -10.64
CA PHE A 289 11.45 -6.02 -11.73
C PHE A 289 12.32 -4.79 -11.44
N LEU A 290 12.22 -4.20 -10.26
CA LEU A 290 13.05 -3.05 -9.87
C LEU A 290 14.53 -3.43 -9.76
N ARG A 291 14.84 -4.64 -9.28
CA ARG A 291 16.20 -5.12 -9.08
C ARG A 291 16.90 -5.55 -10.36
N THR A 292 16.17 -6.20 -11.27
CA THR A 292 16.76 -6.90 -12.45
C THR A 292 16.27 -6.38 -13.79
N GLY A 293 15.24 -5.55 -13.80
CA GLY A 293 14.54 -5.14 -15.01
C GLY A 293 13.66 -6.24 -15.62
N ILE A 294 13.42 -7.35 -14.92
CA ILE A 294 12.65 -8.49 -15.43
C ILE A 294 11.37 -8.66 -14.65
N TYR A 295 10.23 -8.45 -15.32
CA TYR A 295 8.92 -8.81 -14.82
C TYR A 295 8.48 -10.15 -15.43
N LYS A 296 8.20 -11.14 -14.56
CA LYS A 296 7.90 -12.49 -15.03
C LYS A 296 6.87 -13.16 -14.14
N ILE A 297 5.69 -13.46 -14.70
CA ILE A 297 4.65 -14.28 -14.08
C ILE A 297 4.45 -15.51 -14.94
N ARG A 298 4.57 -16.70 -14.35
CA ARG A 298 4.34 -17.98 -15.01
C ARG A 298 3.55 -18.90 -14.08
N ILE A 299 2.25 -18.70 -14.04
CA ILE A 299 1.33 -19.49 -13.24
C ILE A 299 0.38 -20.22 -14.20
N PRO A 300 0.56 -21.53 -14.43
CA PRO A 300 -0.27 -22.29 -15.34
C PRO A 300 -1.77 -22.14 -15.03
N GLY A 301 -2.57 -21.88 -16.07
CA GLY A 301 -4.01 -21.68 -15.94
C GLY A 301 -4.46 -20.34 -15.35
N LEU A 302 -3.51 -19.46 -14.94
CA LEU A 302 -3.81 -18.13 -14.38
C LEU A 302 -3.19 -17.01 -15.20
N ALA A 303 -1.87 -16.89 -15.24
CA ALA A 303 -1.20 -15.83 -15.97
C ALA A 303 0.16 -16.25 -16.53
N TRP A 304 0.46 -15.80 -17.74
CA TRP A 304 1.73 -16.09 -18.41
C TRP A 304 2.24 -14.84 -19.13
N ILE A 305 3.22 -14.16 -18.55
CA ILE A 305 3.82 -12.94 -19.09
C ILE A 305 5.32 -12.90 -18.75
N SER A 306 6.11 -12.36 -19.66
CA SER A 306 7.52 -12.04 -19.44
C SER A 306 7.82 -10.72 -20.14
N HIS A 307 8.39 -9.77 -19.41
CA HIS A 307 8.73 -8.44 -19.90
C HIS A 307 10.10 -8.04 -19.37
N LYS A 308 10.85 -7.28 -20.15
CA LYS A 308 12.17 -6.76 -19.77
C LYS A 308 12.22 -5.25 -20.01
N ASN A 309 12.58 -4.51 -18.98
CA ASN A 309 12.83 -3.09 -19.03
C ASN A 309 14.07 -2.77 -18.17
N VAL A 310 15.21 -2.60 -18.82
CA VAL A 310 16.49 -2.33 -18.12
C VAL A 310 16.50 -1.00 -17.38
N ASN A 311 15.65 -0.04 -17.80
CA ASN A 311 15.52 1.25 -17.14
C ASN A 311 14.79 1.17 -15.77
N ALA A 312 14.26 0.01 -15.41
CA ALA A 312 13.70 -0.22 -14.09
C ALA A 312 14.78 -0.26 -12.99
N ILE A 313 15.99 -0.69 -13.38
CA ILE A 313 17.11 -0.73 -12.44
C ILE A 313 17.53 0.70 -12.08
N GLY A 314 17.46 1.05 -10.79
CA GLY A 314 17.77 2.40 -10.31
C GLY A 314 16.68 3.43 -10.60
N SER A 315 15.45 3.01 -10.90
CA SER A 315 14.31 3.92 -11.11
C SER A 315 13.58 4.31 -9.83
N THR A 316 14.21 4.22 -8.69
CA THR A 316 13.64 4.65 -7.41
C THR A 316 14.73 5.17 -6.48
N ASP A 317 14.51 6.32 -5.82
CA ASP A 317 15.46 6.89 -4.86
C ASP A 317 15.20 6.36 -3.43
N PHE A 318 14.00 5.87 -3.16
CA PHE A 318 13.59 5.18 -1.95
C PHE A 318 12.46 4.19 -2.26
N PHE A 319 12.32 3.17 -1.48
CA PHE A 319 11.20 2.24 -1.58
C PHE A 319 10.16 2.57 -0.51
N GLY A 320 8.93 2.89 -0.93
CA GLY A 320 7.80 3.07 -0.03
C GLY A 320 7.18 1.71 0.31
N LEU A 321 7.29 1.33 1.58
CA LEU A 321 6.77 0.06 2.07
C LEU A 321 5.45 0.28 2.81
N ASN A 322 4.35 -0.30 2.31
CA ASN A 322 3.11 -0.44 3.05
C ASN A 322 3.02 -1.87 3.59
N TYR A 323 2.61 -2.00 4.85
CA TYR A 323 2.44 -3.32 5.46
C TYR A 323 1.23 -3.35 6.42
N TYR A 324 0.38 -4.36 6.27
CA TYR A 324 -0.81 -4.52 7.10
C TYR A 324 -1.04 -5.93 7.60
N SER A 325 -0.68 -6.97 6.81
CA SER A 325 -1.29 -8.28 7.00
C SER A 325 -0.34 -9.45 6.85
N HIS A 326 -0.69 -10.49 7.62
CA HIS A 326 -0.16 -11.83 7.55
C HIS A 326 -1.30 -12.80 7.17
N ASN A 327 -1.10 -13.57 6.11
CA ASN A 327 -2.12 -14.42 5.51
C ASN A 327 -1.65 -15.88 5.47
N HIS A 328 -2.45 -16.79 6.03
CA HIS A 328 -2.20 -18.23 5.89
C HIS A 328 -3.08 -18.79 4.78
N LEU A 329 -2.45 -19.44 3.79
CA LEU A 329 -3.11 -19.97 2.61
C LEU A 329 -3.26 -21.49 2.70
N LYS A 330 -4.49 -21.97 2.56
CA LYS A 330 -4.82 -23.38 2.46
C LYS A 330 -5.22 -23.71 1.04
N MET A 331 -4.49 -24.60 0.39
CA MET A 331 -4.78 -25.08 -0.95
C MET A 331 -6.17 -25.75 -1.01
N GLN A 332 -6.92 -25.43 -2.06
CA GLN A 332 -8.15 -26.09 -2.46
C GLN A 332 -8.05 -26.61 -3.91
N PHE A 333 -8.76 -27.69 -4.21
CA PHE A 333 -8.82 -28.24 -5.55
C PHE A 333 -10.03 -27.69 -6.34
N LEU A 334 -10.35 -26.41 -6.14
CA LEU A 334 -11.43 -25.72 -6.85
C LEU A 334 -10.80 -24.79 -7.91
N PRO A 335 -11.13 -24.95 -9.21
CA PRO A 335 -10.50 -24.20 -10.29
C PRO A 335 -10.65 -22.68 -10.19
N LYS A 336 -11.78 -22.21 -9.62
CA LYS A 336 -12.06 -20.76 -9.45
C LYS A 336 -11.56 -20.18 -8.13
N GLU A 337 -11.32 -21.03 -7.14
CA GLU A 337 -10.86 -20.66 -5.81
C GLU A 337 -9.75 -21.63 -5.37
N PRO A 338 -8.52 -21.47 -5.90
CA PRO A 338 -7.45 -22.43 -5.67
C PRO A 338 -6.93 -22.44 -4.23
N PHE A 339 -7.27 -21.46 -3.43
CA PHE A 339 -6.93 -21.37 -2.00
C PHE A 339 -7.99 -20.60 -1.22
N ILE A 340 -8.00 -20.79 0.09
CA ILE A 340 -8.69 -19.95 1.06
C ILE A 340 -7.69 -19.37 2.05
N MET A 341 -7.99 -18.16 2.55
CA MET A 341 -7.28 -17.59 3.69
C MET A 341 -7.80 -18.20 4.99
N LYS A 342 -6.89 -18.43 5.92
CA LYS A 342 -7.17 -18.95 7.26
C LYS A 342 -6.45 -18.07 8.29
N TYR A 343 -7.00 -18.04 9.48
CA TYR A 343 -6.41 -17.32 10.62
C TYR A 343 -6.20 -18.34 11.74
N PRO A 344 -4.98 -18.44 12.31
CA PRO A 344 -4.70 -19.32 13.44
C PRO A 344 -5.56 -18.99 14.65
N ASP A 345 -5.97 -20.01 15.40
CA ASP A 345 -6.65 -19.83 16.67
C ASP A 345 -5.70 -19.12 17.65
N GLY A 346 -6.18 -18.07 18.29
CA GLY A 346 -5.40 -17.25 19.20
C GLY A 346 -4.73 -16.02 18.60
N ASP A 347 -4.71 -15.87 17.28
CA ASP A 347 -4.25 -14.65 16.64
C ASP A 347 -5.22 -13.48 16.95
N ILE A 348 -4.65 -12.32 17.22
CA ILE A 348 -5.43 -11.09 17.41
C ILE A 348 -5.73 -10.52 16.03
N LEU A 349 -7.02 -10.49 15.66
CA LEU A 349 -7.48 -9.94 14.39
C LEU A 349 -7.93 -8.48 14.55
N THR A 350 -7.65 -7.67 13.52
CA THR A 350 -8.20 -6.32 13.36
C THR A 350 -9.63 -6.37 12.82
N ASP A 351 -10.31 -5.22 12.70
CA ASP A 351 -11.65 -5.17 12.09
C ASP A 351 -11.62 -5.48 10.57
N MET A 352 -10.46 -5.31 9.93
CA MET A 352 -10.19 -5.71 8.52
C MET A 352 -9.90 -7.20 8.35
N PRO A 353 -10.18 -8.07 9.25
CA PRO A 353 -9.65 -9.37 9.65
C PRO A 353 -8.18 -9.62 9.24
N TYR A 354 -7.31 -8.66 9.54
CA TYR A 354 -5.87 -8.83 9.45
C TYR A 354 -5.28 -9.27 10.79
N THR A 355 -4.38 -10.24 10.77
CA THR A 355 -3.64 -10.65 11.97
C THR A 355 -2.66 -9.57 12.38
N ILE A 356 -2.64 -9.22 13.68
CA ILE A 356 -1.56 -8.40 14.25
C ILE A 356 -0.31 -9.27 14.36
N TYR A 357 0.70 -8.93 13.55
CA TYR A 357 1.95 -9.70 13.42
C TYR A 357 3.10 -8.73 13.10
N GLY A 358 3.72 -8.19 14.14
CA GLY A 358 4.81 -7.20 14.03
C GLY A 358 6.04 -7.76 13.31
N GLU A 359 6.36 -9.04 13.56
CA GLU A 359 7.43 -9.78 12.90
C GLU A 359 7.28 -9.79 11.38
N GLY A 360 6.05 -9.69 10.89
CA GLY A 360 5.78 -9.61 9.46
C GLY A 360 6.25 -8.31 8.83
N LEU A 361 6.18 -7.17 9.53
CA LEU A 361 6.77 -5.93 9.06
C LEU A 361 8.30 -6.03 9.01
N TYR A 362 8.94 -6.61 10.02
CA TYR A 362 10.37 -6.88 10.01
C TYR A 362 10.78 -7.72 8.78
N ARG A 363 10.08 -8.81 8.52
CA ARG A 363 10.29 -9.67 7.34
C ARG A 363 10.03 -8.94 6.01
N ALA A 364 9.05 -8.05 5.98
CA ALA A 364 8.79 -7.23 4.79
C ALA A 364 9.95 -6.27 4.53
N ILE A 365 10.50 -5.63 5.56
CA ILE A 365 11.71 -4.79 5.47
C ILE A 365 12.89 -5.60 4.93
N GLU A 366 13.15 -6.79 5.51
CA GLU A 366 14.21 -7.69 5.03
C GLU A 366 14.02 -8.04 3.54
N SER A 367 12.78 -8.35 3.12
CA SER A 367 12.50 -8.76 1.74
C SER A 367 12.75 -7.65 0.71
N VAL A 368 12.56 -6.38 1.06
CA VAL A 368 12.75 -5.24 0.16
C VAL A 368 14.14 -4.62 0.25
N SER A 369 14.91 -4.91 1.31
CA SER A 369 16.28 -4.42 1.48
C SER A 369 17.23 -4.83 0.37
N VAL A 370 16.91 -5.89 -0.37
CA VAL A 370 17.68 -6.37 -1.54
C VAL A 370 17.72 -5.35 -2.70
N LEU A 371 16.89 -4.30 -2.64
CA LEU A 371 16.91 -3.20 -3.61
C LEU A 371 18.06 -2.22 -3.36
N ASN A 372 18.69 -2.24 -2.18
CA ASN A 372 19.78 -1.36 -1.78
C ASN A 372 19.45 0.14 -1.94
N VAL A 373 18.24 0.53 -1.59
CA VAL A 373 17.76 1.91 -1.52
C VAL A 373 17.13 2.15 -0.15
N PRO A 374 17.11 3.41 0.35
CA PRO A 374 16.41 3.73 1.58
C PRO A 374 14.97 3.23 1.60
N ILE A 375 14.53 2.69 2.74
CA ILE A 375 13.15 2.23 2.95
C ILE A 375 12.41 3.28 3.78
N ILE A 376 11.22 3.65 3.35
CA ILE A 376 10.28 4.45 4.14
C ILE A 376 9.01 3.62 4.29
N ILE A 377 8.61 3.35 5.53
CA ILE A 377 7.30 2.75 5.79
C ILE A 377 6.26 3.84 5.51
N THR A 378 5.64 3.77 4.33
CA THR A 378 4.72 4.81 3.83
C THR A 378 3.29 4.62 4.29
N GLU A 379 2.95 3.41 4.74
CA GLU A 379 1.68 3.12 5.41
C GLU A 379 1.82 1.89 6.33
N ASN A 380 1.38 2.05 7.57
CA ASN A 380 1.14 0.97 8.52
C ASN A 380 0.13 1.46 9.57
N GLY A 381 -0.92 0.66 9.85
CA GLY A 381 -1.99 1.07 10.74
C GLY A 381 -3.04 -0.02 10.94
N VAL A 382 -3.97 0.22 11.84
CA VAL A 382 -4.96 -0.76 12.28
C VAL A 382 -6.39 -0.25 12.15
N ALA A 383 -7.26 -1.07 11.55
CA ALA A 383 -8.71 -0.88 11.65
C ALA A 383 -9.18 -1.39 13.02
N ASP A 384 -9.60 -0.46 13.86
CA ASP A 384 -9.98 -0.75 15.24
C ASP A 384 -11.01 0.28 15.74
N ALA A 385 -12.29 0.00 15.52
CA ALA A 385 -13.38 0.90 15.90
C ALA A 385 -13.56 1.03 17.41
N ARG A 386 -13.23 -0.04 18.17
CA ARG A 386 -13.33 -0.03 19.64
C ARG A 386 -12.13 0.60 20.33
N ASP A 387 -11.06 0.81 19.61
CA ASP A 387 -9.78 1.38 20.09
C ASP A 387 -9.15 0.54 21.24
N ASP A 388 -9.36 -0.78 21.21
CA ASP A 388 -8.84 -1.72 22.21
C ASP A 388 -7.57 -2.46 21.77
N ARG A 389 -7.19 -2.35 20.47
CA ARG A 389 -6.01 -3.00 19.86
C ARG A 389 -4.99 -2.00 19.31
N ARG A 390 -5.36 -0.73 19.08
CA ARG A 390 -4.52 0.30 18.47
C ARG A 390 -3.21 0.52 19.20
N LYS A 391 -3.24 0.64 20.53
CA LYS A 391 -2.04 0.77 21.35
C LYS A 391 -1.09 -0.41 21.15
N LEU A 392 -1.60 -1.65 21.26
CA LEU A 392 -0.83 -2.89 21.08
C LEU A 392 -0.20 -2.92 19.67
N TYR A 393 -1.02 -2.63 18.66
CA TYR A 393 -0.56 -2.59 17.26
C TYR A 393 0.60 -1.63 17.07
N ILE A 394 0.44 -0.38 17.52
CA ILE A 394 1.48 0.66 17.38
C ILE A 394 2.78 0.20 18.06
N GLN A 395 2.71 -0.33 19.28
CA GLN A 395 3.88 -0.78 20.01
C GLN A 395 4.60 -1.94 19.31
N HIS A 396 3.86 -2.98 18.87
CA HIS A 396 4.45 -4.14 18.21
C HIS A 396 5.11 -3.78 16.88
N TYR A 397 4.45 -2.93 16.08
CA TYR A 397 4.97 -2.59 14.75
C TYR A 397 6.12 -1.59 14.81
N LEU A 398 6.08 -0.62 15.74
CA LEU A 398 7.21 0.29 15.92
C LEU A 398 8.41 -0.40 16.57
N TYR A 399 8.18 -1.39 17.45
CA TYR A 399 9.26 -2.26 17.91
C TYR A 399 9.92 -3.01 16.73
N ALA A 400 9.11 -3.55 15.80
CA ALA A 400 9.65 -4.24 14.61
C ALA A 400 10.51 -3.32 13.75
N VAL A 401 10.11 -2.05 13.59
CA VAL A 401 10.89 -1.05 12.85
C VAL A 401 12.18 -0.68 13.60
N SER A 402 12.10 -0.40 14.92
CA SER A 402 13.28 -0.11 15.75
C SER A 402 14.29 -1.24 15.69
N LYS A 403 13.83 -2.48 15.86
CA LYS A 403 14.71 -3.67 15.76
C LYS A 403 15.34 -3.77 14.36
N ALA A 404 14.62 -3.50 13.31
CA ALA A 404 15.19 -3.53 11.96
C ALA A 404 16.26 -2.43 11.77
N VAL A 405 16.05 -1.23 12.35
CA VAL A 405 17.07 -0.16 12.37
C VAL A 405 18.31 -0.62 13.15
N GLU A 406 18.13 -1.23 14.33
CA GLU A 406 19.24 -1.78 15.14
C GLU A 406 20.03 -2.86 14.39
N ASP A 407 19.34 -3.71 13.63
CA ASP A 407 19.95 -4.77 12.82
C ASP A 407 20.62 -4.23 11.53
N GLY A 408 20.60 -2.92 11.29
CA GLY A 408 21.34 -2.23 10.24
C GLY A 408 20.59 -2.07 8.91
N PHE A 409 19.28 -2.28 8.87
CA PHE A 409 18.49 -1.97 7.68
C PHE A 409 18.37 -0.44 7.49
N ASP A 410 18.44 0.01 6.24
CA ASP A 410 18.42 1.44 5.86
C ASP A 410 16.99 1.98 5.85
N ILE A 411 16.42 2.22 7.05
CA ILE A 411 15.05 2.69 7.24
C ILE A 411 15.05 4.15 7.64
N HIS A 412 14.46 5.00 6.81
CA HIS A 412 14.48 6.46 6.99
C HIS A 412 13.25 7.04 7.67
N GLY A 413 12.13 6.32 7.70
CA GLY A 413 10.92 6.88 8.32
C GLY A 413 9.72 5.96 8.34
N TYR A 414 8.69 6.44 9.06
CA TYR A 414 7.44 5.73 9.27
C TYR A 414 6.25 6.70 9.20
N PHE A 415 5.24 6.32 8.41
CA PHE A 415 3.97 7.03 8.25
C PHE A 415 2.83 6.15 8.74
N TYR A 416 2.10 6.63 9.74
CA TYR A 416 0.91 5.92 10.23
C TYR A 416 -0.25 6.08 9.24
N TRP A 417 -0.90 4.99 8.89
CA TRP A 417 -2.17 4.97 8.17
C TRP A 417 -3.34 4.78 9.13
N SER A 418 -4.16 5.81 9.32
CA SER A 418 -4.21 7.10 8.66
C SER A 418 -4.35 8.23 9.68
N LEU A 419 -4.19 9.48 9.23
CA LEU A 419 -4.42 10.66 10.07
C LEU A 419 -5.78 10.60 10.77
N MET A 420 -6.82 10.30 10.00
CA MET A 420 -8.20 10.26 10.48
C MET A 420 -8.98 9.11 9.85
N ASP A 421 -10.08 8.70 10.49
CA ASP A 421 -11.03 7.78 9.87
C ASP A 421 -11.51 8.34 8.54
N ASN A 422 -11.67 7.48 7.55
CA ASN A 422 -11.99 7.89 6.20
C ASN A 422 -12.84 6.83 5.48
N PHE A 423 -13.11 7.03 4.19
CA PHE A 423 -13.78 6.08 3.33
C PHE A 423 -12.84 4.96 2.92
N GLU A 424 -12.97 3.78 3.53
CA GLU A 424 -12.06 2.63 3.28
C GLU A 424 -12.50 1.80 2.08
N TRP A 425 -12.44 2.41 0.91
CA TRP A 425 -12.65 1.77 -0.39
C TRP A 425 -13.91 0.90 -0.44
N ALA A 426 -13.81 -0.39 -0.82
CA ALA A 426 -14.93 -1.31 -0.88
C ALA A 426 -15.61 -1.60 0.48
N PHE A 427 -14.98 -1.24 1.59
CA PHE A 427 -15.51 -1.40 2.95
C PHE A 427 -16.26 -0.17 3.47
N GLY A 428 -16.29 0.91 2.70
CA GLY A 428 -16.98 2.14 3.07
C GLY A 428 -16.42 2.77 4.35
N TYR A 429 -17.29 3.21 5.23
CA TYR A 429 -16.91 3.91 6.46
C TYR A 429 -16.75 3.01 7.70
N ASP A 430 -16.82 1.70 7.54
CA ASP A 430 -16.80 0.77 8.69
C ASP A 430 -15.41 0.56 9.27
N MET A 431 -14.37 0.65 8.46
CA MET A 431 -12.99 0.41 8.88
C MET A 431 -12.36 1.68 9.46
N LYS A 432 -12.07 1.68 10.75
CA LYS A 432 -11.61 2.84 11.52
C LYS A 432 -10.10 2.81 11.72
N PHE A 433 -9.36 3.31 10.73
CA PHE A 433 -7.90 3.37 10.75
C PHE A 433 -7.34 4.62 11.44
N GLY A 434 -8.14 5.68 11.56
CA GLY A 434 -7.68 7.00 11.96
C GLY A 434 -7.02 7.06 13.33
N LEU A 435 -5.94 7.84 13.46
CA LEU A 435 -5.47 8.34 14.75
C LEU A 435 -6.54 9.23 15.36
N TYR A 436 -7.24 9.99 14.52
CA TYR A 436 -8.43 10.75 14.90
C TYR A 436 -9.70 10.04 14.40
N GLU A 437 -10.67 9.91 15.28
CA GLU A 437 -12.04 9.56 14.92
C GLU A 437 -12.70 10.73 14.19
N VAL A 438 -13.53 10.44 13.18
CA VAL A 438 -14.33 11.43 12.47
C VAL A 438 -15.82 11.15 12.68
N ASP A 439 -16.54 12.14 13.19
CA ASP A 439 -17.99 12.19 13.14
C ASP A 439 -18.38 12.77 11.77
N TYR A 440 -18.86 11.94 10.85
CA TYR A 440 -19.14 12.35 9.49
C TYR A 440 -20.36 13.29 9.33
N ILE A 441 -21.15 13.50 10.39
CA ILE A 441 -22.26 14.45 10.39
C ILE A 441 -21.76 15.84 10.75
N SER A 442 -21.07 15.97 11.89
CA SER A 442 -20.53 17.24 12.37
C SER A 442 -19.15 17.57 11.82
N GLN A 443 -18.50 16.60 11.20
CA GLN A 443 -17.11 16.69 10.73
C GLN A 443 -16.11 16.97 11.86
N LYS A 444 -16.44 16.63 13.10
CA LYS A 444 -15.55 16.76 14.24
C LYS A 444 -14.48 15.66 14.23
N ARG A 445 -13.23 16.04 14.50
CA ARG A 445 -12.11 15.11 14.69
C ARG A 445 -11.79 15.00 16.19
N THR A 446 -11.68 13.76 16.70
CA THR A 446 -11.36 13.49 18.09
C THR A 446 -10.22 12.49 18.16
N LEU A 447 -9.13 12.84 18.88
CA LEU A 447 -7.99 11.92 19.04
C LEU A 447 -8.45 10.65 19.76
N ARG A 448 -8.14 9.48 19.18
CA ARG A 448 -8.41 8.20 19.81
C ARG A 448 -7.45 7.97 20.97
N LYS A 449 -7.93 7.32 22.04
CA LYS A 449 -7.12 7.05 23.22
C LYS A 449 -5.90 6.17 22.92
N GLY A 450 -6.08 5.15 22.09
CA GLY A 450 -4.99 4.25 21.69
C GLY A 450 -3.91 4.93 20.83
N SER A 451 -4.25 6.06 20.17
CA SER A 451 -3.31 6.85 19.38
C SER A 451 -2.26 7.59 20.23
N GLN A 452 -2.48 7.72 21.54
CA GLN A 452 -1.50 8.32 22.45
C GLN A 452 -0.17 7.57 22.40
N ALA A 453 -0.19 6.24 22.23
CA ALA A 453 1.03 5.43 22.11
C ALA A 453 1.92 5.86 20.92
N PHE A 454 1.32 6.29 19.80
CA PHE A 454 2.07 6.84 18.68
C PHE A 454 2.72 8.18 19.03
N ILE A 455 1.96 9.07 19.64
CA ILE A 455 2.45 10.40 20.06
C ILE A 455 3.60 10.26 21.08
N ASP A 456 3.49 9.34 22.02
CA ASP A 456 4.50 9.13 23.07
C ASP A 456 5.82 8.66 22.43
N ILE A 457 5.78 7.74 21.46
CA ILE A 457 6.98 7.25 20.76
C ILE A 457 7.58 8.34 19.83
N VAL A 458 6.74 9.13 19.15
CA VAL A 458 7.20 10.20 18.25
C VAL A 458 7.92 11.32 19.02
N LYS A 459 7.51 11.58 20.27
CA LYS A 459 8.05 12.66 21.10
C LYS A 459 9.23 12.25 21.99
N GLY A 460 9.49 10.95 22.12
CA GLY A 460 10.59 10.38 22.92
C GLY A 460 10.26 10.33 24.38
#